data_468747d1d50a735bda76cba89607badc
#
_entry.id   468747d1d50a735bda76cba89607badc
#
_cell.length_a   1.000
_cell.length_b   1.000
_cell.length_c   1.000
_cell.angle_alpha   90.00
_cell.angle_beta   90.00
_cell.angle_gamma   90.00
#
_symmetry.space_group_name_H-M   'P 1'
#
loop_
_entity.id
_entity.type
_entity.pdbx_description
1 polymer ?
#
loop_
_entity_poly.entity_id
_entity_poly.type
_entity_poly.pdbx_seq_one_letter_code
_entity_poly.pdbx_strand_id
1 'polypeptide(L)'
;MDRREQIAHLAATREEEMLLVRVCEKLDTAVQRDIPAATNFLSKREQMLVCEVLRGAPIRFFGGLSTAEREISCYLPDYLDEDWLTGEDGPVAAVRAAFFERDTLTHRDFLGALMGCGVKRETIGDIYVAEGRCDFLVTREVLPYLLQNFLSAGRTKLHVERIVVPDVSVPEQKVRQIRDTVPSLRLDGIVSSGFSISRGKAAEYISAGKCELNYAPCVKGDKQTAESDVITVRGLGKIRLDAVGGNTKKGRICVEITRFL
;
A
#
# COMPACT_ATOMS: atom_id res chain seq x y z
N MET A 1 29.80 -1.43 -0.79
CA MET A 1 28.97 -2.02 0.29
C MET A 1 28.40 -3.30 -0.27
N ASP A 2 28.61 -4.40 0.42
CA ASP A 2 28.00 -5.68 0.03
C ASP A 2 26.47 -5.58 0.16
N ARG A 3 25.73 -6.33 -0.68
CA ARG A 3 24.24 -6.29 -0.66
C ARG A 3 23.66 -6.64 0.71
N ARG A 4 24.30 -7.56 1.45
CA ARG A 4 23.86 -7.92 2.82
C ARG A 4 24.01 -6.75 3.79
N GLU A 5 25.13 -6.02 3.71
CA GLU A 5 25.34 -4.80 4.50
C GLU A 5 24.33 -3.72 4.15
N GLN A 6 24.03 -3.57 2.85
CA GLN A 6 23.01 -2.62 2.38
C GLN A 6 21.62 -2.97 2.93
N ILE A 7 21.22 -4.24 2.87
CA ILE A 7 19.94 -4.72 3.42
C ILE A 7 19.86 -4.43 4.92
N ALA A 8 20.90 -4.80 5.68
CA ALA A 8 20.94 -4.58 7.13
C ALA A 8 20.90 -3.09 7.50
N HIS A 9 21.43 -2.20 6.65
CA HIS A 9 21.38 -0.75 6.88
C HIS A 9 19.99 -0.14 6.56
N LEU A 10 19.29 -0.66 5.56
CA LEU A 10 18.00 -0.14 5.08
C LEU A 10 16.81 -0.68 5.89
N ALA A 11 16.90 -1.93 6.35
CA ALA A 11 15.83 -2.56 7.11
C ALA A 11 15.72 -1.96 8.51
N ALA A 12 14.51 -1.57 8.90
CA ALA A 12 14.23 -1.09 10.25
C ALA A 12 13.87 -2.24 11.20
N THR A 13 13.46 -3.39 10.67
CA THR A 13 13.08 -4.58 11.43
C THR A 13 13.69 -5.85 10.82
N ARG A 14 13.74 -6.92 11.62
CA ARG A 14 14.21 -8.22 11.14
C ARG A 14 13.29 -8.80 10.06
N GLU A 15 12.00 -8.52 10.13
CA GLU A 15 11.03 -8.93 9.13
C GLU A 15 11.33 -8.28 7.78
N GLU A 16 11.63 -6.97 7.74
CA GLU A 16 12.06 -6.25 6.53
C GLU A 16 13.35 -6.86 5.97
N GLU A 17 14.33 -7.14 6.83
CA GLU A 17 15.59 -7.76 6.42
C GLU A 17 15.37 -9.13 5.76
N MET A 18 14.60 -10.01 6.41
CA MET A 18 14.27 -11.33 5.88
C MET A 18 13.47 -11.27 4.58
N LEU A 19 12.56 -10.29 4.45
CA LEU A 19 11.81 -10.05 3.22
C LEU A 19 12.76 -9.67 2.09
N LEU A 20 13.63 -8.69 2.31
CA LEU A 20 14.58 -8.21 1.29
C LEU A 20 15.51 -9.32 0.81
N VAL A 21 16.05 -10.14 1.72
CA VAL A 21 16.90 -11.28 1.36
C VAL A 21 16.14 -12.23 0.42
N ARG A 22 14.92 -12.64 0.81
CA ARG A 22 14.10 -13.56 -0.01
C ARG A 22 13.73 -12.97 -1.37
N VAL A 23 13.39 -11.68 -1.41
CA VAL A 23 13.05 -10.98 -2.67
C VAL A 23 14.26 -10.94 -3.60
N CYS A 24 15.42 -10.56 -3.07
CA CYS A 24 16.67 -10.52 -3.86
C CYS A 24 17.05 -11.90 -4.41
N GLU A 25 17.07 -12.93 -3.56
CA GLU A 25 17.42 -14.29 -3.99
C GLU A 25 16.47 -14.81 -5.09
N LYS A 26 15.16 -14.56 -4.93
CA LYS A 26 14.16 -14.99 -5.91
C LYS A 26 14.34 -14.28 -7.25
N LEU A 27 14.46 -12.95 -7.23
CA LEU A 27 14.52 -12.15 -8.46
C LEU A 27 15.89 -12.27 -9.15
N ASP A 28 17.00 -12.32 -8.41
CA ASP A 28 18.32 -12.57 -8.98
C ASP A 28 18.37 -13.93 -9.71
N THR A 29 17.82 -14.98 -9.08
CA THR A 29 17.72 -16.29 -9.71
C THR A 29 16.89 -16.26 -10.99
N ALA A 30 15.78 -15.54 -10.97
CA ALA A 30 14.91 -15.38 -12.13
C ALA A 30 15.62 -14.68 -13.29
N VAL A 31 16.30 -13.57 -13.00
CA VAL A 31 17.08 -12.81 -14.00
C VAL A 31 18.22 -13.66 -14.57
N GLN A 32 18.97 -14.38 -13.71
CA GLN A 32 20.07 -15.22 -14.16
C GLN A 32 19.63 -16.38 -15.05
N ARG A 33 18.44 -16.92 -14.81
CA ARG A 33 17.90 -18.06 -15.55
C ARG A 33 16.98 -17.67 -16.70
N ASP A 34 16.71 -16.39 -16.85
CA ASP A 34 15.74 -15.84 -17.80
C ASP A 34 14.36 -16.50 -17.72
N ILE A 35 13.84 -16.65 -16.47
CA ILE A 35 12.53 -17.23 -16.18
C ILE A 35 11.65 -16.23 -15.43
N PRO A 36 10.33 -16.19 -15.70
CA PRO A 36 9.45 -15.26 -14.98
C PRO A 36 9.39 -15.61 -13.50
N ALA A 37 9.38 -14.59 -12.66
CA ALA A 37 9.16 -14.74 -11.23
C ALA A 37 8.50 -13.50 -10.64
N ALA A 38 7.72 -13.71 -9.59
CA ALA A 38 7.05 -12.64 -8.86
C ALA A 38 7.13 -12.88 -7.35
N THR A 39 7.20 -11.81 -6.58
CA THR A 39 7.09 -11.86 -5.12
C THR A 39 5.63 -12.00 -4.69
N ASN A 40 5.38 -12.07 -3.41
CA ASN A 40 4.10 -11.74 -2.84
C ASN A 40 3.83 -10.22 -2.95
N PHE A 41 2.61 -9.77 -2.60
CA PHE A 41 2.28 -8.34 -2.57
C PHE A 41 3.06 -7.61 -1.48
N LEU A 42 3.73 -6.56 -1.89
CA LEU A 42 4.53 -5.68 -1.06
C LEU A 42 3.73 -4.42 -0.69
N SER A 43 3.87 -3.95 0.52
CA SER A 43 3.42 -2.62 0.92
C SER A 43 4.28 -1.55 0.24
N LYS A 44 3.83 -0.28 0.21
CA LYS A 44 4.64 0.82 -0.36
C LYS A 44 6.02 0.96 0.30
N ARG A 45 6.11 0.72 1.62
CA ARG A 45 7.40 0.70 2.32
C ARG A 45 8.33 -0.39 1.79
N GLU A 46 7.83 -1.61 1.65
CA GLU A 46 8.58 -2.75 1.14
C GLU A 46 8.99 -2.55 -0.32
N GLN A 47 8.10 -1.99 -1.16
CA GLN A 47 8.41 -1.61 -2.55
C GLN A 47 9.59 -0.63 -2.61
N MET A 48 9.59 0.42 -1.78
CA MET A 48 10.69 1.38 -1.71
C MET A 48 12.02 0.72 -1.31
N LEU A 49 11.99 -0.18 -0.34
CA LEU A 49 13.17 -0.93 0.09
C LEU A 49 13.70 -1.84 -1.02
N VAL A 50 12.83 -2.58 -1.70
CA VAL A 50 13.18 -3.44 -2.84
C VAL A 50 13.78 -2.61 -3.98
N CYS A 51 13.17 -1.46 -4.31
CA CYS A 51 13.64 -0.55 -5.34
C CYS A 51 15.06 -0.03 -5.04
N GLU A 52 15.35 0.25 -3.76
CA GLU A 52 16.67 0.74 -3.34
C GLU A 52 17.74 -0.37 -3.40
N VAL A 53 17.42 -1.59 -2.95
CA VAL A 53 18.35 -2.71 -2.93
C VAL A 53 18.61 -3.28 -4.32
N LEU A 54 17.57 -3.32 -5.17
CA LEU A 54 17.64 -3.86 -6.55
C LEU A 54 17.73 -2.75 -7.60
N ARG A 55 18.29 -1.60 -7.25
CA ARG A 55 18.45 -0.46 -8.16
C ARG A 55 19.21 -0.88 -9.43
N GLY A 56 18.59 -0.66 -10.59
CA GLY A 56 19.13 -1.02 -11.89
C GLY A 56 18.91 -2.47 -12.32
N ALA A 57 18.30 -3.31 -11.49
CA ALA A 57 17.86 -4.65 -11.91
C ALA A 57 16.62 -4.53 -12.85
N PRO A 58 16.43 -5.45 -13.82
CA PRO A 58 15.32 -5.43 -14.77
C PRO A 58 14.05 -5.98 -14.10
N ILE A 59 13.66 -5.37 -13.00
CA ILE A 59 12.44 -5.69 -12.25
C ILE A 59 11.38 -4.62 -12.45
N ARG A 60 10.12 -4.99 -12.26
CA ARG A 60 9.00 -4.07 -12.28
C ARG A 60 8.04 -4.37 -11.13
N PHE A 61 7.22 -3.38 -10.81
CA PHE A 61 6.14 -3.52 -9.83
C PHE A 61 4.81 -3.63 -10.55
N PHE A 62 3.94 -4.49 -10.05
CA PHE A 62 2.63 -4.72 -10.65
C PHE A 62 1.59 -5.05 -9.58
N GLY A 63 0.50 -4.31 -9.54
CA GLY A 63 -0.60 -4.50 -8.59
C GLY A 63 -1.95 -4.80 -9.26
N GLY A 64 -1.93 -5.08 -10.57
CA GLY A 64 -3.14 -5.32 -11.37
C GLY A 64 -3.79 -4.04 -11.89
N LEU A 65 -3.75 -2.95 -11.14
CA LEU A 65 -4.36 -1.67 -11.49
C LEU A 65 -3.33 -0.54 -11.36
N SER A 66 -3.46 0.50 -12.17
CA SER A 66 -2.54 1.66 -12.12
C SER A 66 -2.59 2.44 -10.80
N THR A 67 -3.66 2.28 -10.05
CA THR A 67 -3.87 2.93 -8.74
C THR A 67 -3.50 2.04 -7.57
N ALA A 68 -2.92 0.86 -7.82
CA ALA A 68 -2.62 -0.11 -6.77
C ALA A 68 -1.64 0.45 -5.73
N GLU A 69 -1.97 0.26 -4.45
CA GLU A 69 -1.06 0.55 -3.34
C GLU A 69 -0.16 -0.65 -3.04
N ARG A 70 -0.69 -1.86 -3.16
CA ARG A 70 0.07 -3.10 -2.96
C ARG A 70 0.43 -3.71 -4.30
N GLU A 71 1.70 -3.98 -4.49
CA GLU A 71 2.23 -4.49 -5.76
C GLU A 71 3.18 -5.67 -5.50
N ILE A 72 3.18 -6.64 -6.39
CA ILE A 72 4.25 -7.63 -6.49
C ILE A 72 5.47 -6.97 -7.13
N SER A 73 6.67 -7.40 -6.78
CA SER A 73 7.86 -7.14 -7.59
C SER A 73 8.11 -8.36 -8.47
N CYS A 74 8.32 -8.14 -9.77
CA CYS A 74 8.47 -9.24 -10.70
C CYS A 74 9.59 -9.00 -11.71
N TYR A 75 10.18 -10.09 -12.19
CA TYR A 75 10.97 -10.16 -13.39
C TYR A 75 10.12 -10.81 -14.50
N LEU A 76 10.08 -10.16 -15.64
CA LEU A 76 9.39 -10.64 -16.83
C LEU A 76 10.40 -10.70 -17.97
N PRO A 77 10.75 -11.92 -18.46
CA PRO A 77 11.62 -12.09 -19.62
C PRO A 77 11.05 -11.48 -20.89
N ASP A 78 11.89 -11.14 -21.87
CA ASP A 78 11.47 -10.48 -23.11
C ASP A 78 10.54 -11.32 -24.00
N TYR A 79 10.45 -12.63 -23.75
CA TYR A 79 9.52 -13.51 -24.47
C TYR A 79 8.10 -13.52 -23.89
N LEU A 80 7.84 -12.78 -22.79
CA LEU A 80 6.53 -12.61 -22.16
C LEU A 80 6.12 -11.13 -22.18
N ASP A 81 4.84 -10.86 -22.38
CA ASP A 81 4.25 -9.54 -22.25
C ASP A 81 3.60 -9.32 -20.87
N GLU A 82 3.10 -8.11 -20.62
CA GLU A 82 2.47 -7.78 -19.34
C GLU A 82 1.15 -8.51 -19.11
N ASP A 83 0.47 -8.95 -20.16
CA ASP A 83 -0.79 -9.68 -20.05
C ASP A 83 -0.59 -11.03 -19.35
N TRP A 84 0.64 -11.59 -19.43
CA TRP A 84 1.00 -12.79 -18.66
C TRP A 84 0.78 -12.61 -17.15
N LEU A 85 1.01 -11.42 -16.59
CA LEU A 85 0.93 -11.18 -15.14
C LEU A 85 -0.47 -11.46 -14.55
N THR A 86 -1.51 -11.30 -15.36
CA THR A 86 -2.92 -11.57 -14.97
C THR A 86 -3.52 -12.75 -15.73
N GLY A 87 -2.79 -13.29 -16.69
CA GLY A 87 -3.14 -14.45 -17.49
C GLY A 87 -3.40 -15.70 -16.66
N GLU A 88 -3.62 -16.82 -17.34
CA GLU A 88 -3.98 -18.07 -16.68
C GLU A 88 -2.86 -18.62 -15.79
N ASP A 89 -1.60 -18.46 -16.21
CA ASP A 89 -0.41 -18.87 -15.49
C ASP A 89 0.27 -17.72 -14.74
N GLY A 90 -0.29 -16.54 -14.78
CA GLY A 90 0.29 -15.34 -14.17
C GLY A 90 0.16 -15.32 -12.64
N PRO A 91 0.99 -14.52 -11.98
CA PRO A 91 1.08 -14.51 -10.52
C PRO A 91 -0.10 -13.83 -9.81
N VAL A 92 -0.87 -12.99 -10.52
CA VAL A 92 -1.97 -12.20 -9.94
C VAL A 92 -3.31 -12.69 -10.43
N ALA A 93 -4.27 -12.79 -9.52
CA ALA A 93 -5.65 -13.10 -9.81
C ALA A 93 -6.57 -12.08 -9.14
N ALA A 94 -7.72 -11.81 -9.77
CA ALA A 94 -8.77 -10.98 -9.20
C ALA A 94 -9.97 -11.83 -8.75
N VAL A 95 -10.55 -11.45 -7.62
CA VAL A 95 -11.67 -12.15 -6.98
C VAL A 95 -12.76 -11.13 -6.67
N ARG A 96 -14.00 -11.52 -6.92
CA ARG A 96 -15.21 -10.80 -6.48
C ARG A 96 -15.92 -11.59 -5.41
N ALA A 97 -16.24 -10.93 -4.32
CA ALA A 97 -17.12 -11.43 -3.27
C ALA A 97 -18.40 -10.58 -3.27
N ALA A 98 -19.49 -11.14 -3.78
CA ALA A 98 -20.80 -10.48 -3.79
C ALA A 98 -21.56 -10.81 -2.49
N PHE A 99 -22.32 -9.84 -1.99
CA PHE A 99 -23.17 -9.94 -0.80
C PHE A 99 -24.42 -9.07 -0.96
N PHE A 100 -25.38 -9.18 -0.04
CA PHE A 100 -26.60 -8.36 -0.12
C PHE A 100 -26.29 -6.90 0.16
N GLU A 101 -26.80 -5.98 -0.67
CA GLU A 101 -26.59 -4.51 -0.54
C GLU A 101 -27.02 -3.94 0.81
N ARG A 102 -27.98 -4.58 1.51
CA ARG A 102 -28.40 -4.20 2.86
C ARG A 102 -27.34 -4.45 3.94
N ASP A 103 -26.34 -5.30 3.64
CA ASP A 103 -25.27 -5.62 4.58
C ASP A 103 -24.15 -4.59 4.39
N THR A 104 -23.70 -4.01 5.48
CA THR A 104 -22.62 -3.01 5.46
C THR A 104 -21.33 -3.67 5.89
N LEU A 105 -20.47 -3.94 4.93
CA LEU A 105 -19.13 -4.48 5.15
C LEU A 105 -18.07 -3.44 4.79
N THR A 106 -17.00 -3.44 5.55
CA THR A 106 -15.87 -2.52 5.37
C THR A 106 -14.62 -3.27 4.89
N HIS A 107 -13.62 -2.54 4.43
CA HIS A 107 -12.30 -3.08 4.14
C HIS A 107 -11.73 -3.93 5.29
N ARG A 108 -11.93 -3.48 6.54
CA ARG A 108 -11.46 -4.21 7.74
C ARG A 108 -12.16 -5.56 7.90
N ASP A 109 -13.46 -5.63 7.60
CA ASP A 109 -14.22 -6.87 7.72
C ASP A 109 -13.73 -7.90 6.70
N PHE A 110 -13.50 -7.50 5.45
CA PHE A 110 -12.94 -8.37 4.42
C PHE A 110 -11.52 -8.81 4.74
N LEU A 111 -10.64 -7.87 5.11
CA LEU A 111 -9.27 -8.22 5.47
C LEU A 111 -9.23 -9.17 6.67
N GLY A 112 -10.03 -8.90 7.69
CA GLY A 112 -10.13 -9.77 8.87
C GLY A 112 -10.65 -11.15 8.54
N ALA A 113 -11.65 -11.26 7.66
CA ALA A 113 -12.22 -12.54 7.23
C ALA A 113 -11.22 -13.34 6.38
N LEU A 114 -10.51 -12.70 5.43
CA LEU A 114 -9.47 -13.34 4.63
C LEU A 114 -8.34 -13.90 5.52
N MET A 115 -7.86 -13.09 6.47
CA MET A 115 -6.86 -13.55 7.44
C MET A 115 -7.40 -14.66 8.36
N GLY A 116 -8.67 -14.57 8.74
CA GLY A 116 -9.37 -15.62 9.51
C GLY A 116 -9.50 -16.94 8.78
N CYS A 117 -9.54 -16.93 7.44
CA CYS A 117 -9.44 -18.13 6.60
C CYS A 117 -8.02 -18.71 6.54
N GLY A 118 -7.03 -18.13 7.23
CA GLY A 118 -5.64 -18.58 7.20
C GLY A 118 -4.81 -18.05 6.03
N VAL A 119 -5.34 -17.13 5.24
CA VAL A 119 -4.61 -16.49 4.14
C VAL A 119 -3.65 -15.43 4.69
N LYS A 120 -2.42 -15.44 4.26
CA LYS A 120 -1.39 -14.49 4.71
C LYS A 120 -1.61 -13.11 4.09
N ARG A 121 -1.36 -12.04 4.85
CA ARG A 121 -1.50 -10.66 4.37
C ARG A 121 -0.67 -10.38 3.10
N GLU A 122 0.49 -10.98 3.00
CA GLU A 122 1.41 -10.83 1.87
C GLU A 122 0.88 -11.43 0.56
N THR A 123 -0.10 -12.35 0.61
CA THR A 123 -0.75 -12.91 -0.58
C THR A 123 -1.97 -12.14 -1.03
N ILE A 124 -2.34 -11.09 -0.30
CA ILE A 124 -3.50 -10.22 -0.58
C ILE A 124 -2.99 -8.87 -1.06
N GLY A 125 -3.44 -8.46 -2.24
CA GLY A 125 -3.23 -7.13 -2.80
C GLY A 125 -4.18 -6.09 -2.21
N ASP A 126 -4.68 -5.20 -3.07
CA ASP A 126 -5.68 -4.21 -2.67
C ASP A 126 -7.08 -4.81 -2.61
N ILE A 127 -7.90 -4.25 -1.72
CA ILE A 127 -9.28 -4.65 -1.45
C ILE A 127 -10.17 -3.43 -1.72
N TYR A 128 -11.11 -3.58 -2.63
CA TYR A 128 -12.03 -2.52 -3.08
C TYR A 128 -13.45 -2.89 -2.68
N VAL A 129 -13.98 -2.21 -1.68
CA VAL A 129 -15.34 -2.47 -1.18
C VAL A 129 -16.31 -1.45 -1.77
N ALA A 130 -17.35 -1.95 -2.41
CA ALA A 130 -18.47 -1.17 -2.93
C ALA A 130 -19.79 -1.74 -2.38
N GLU A 131 -20.90 -1.10 -2.71
CA GLU A 131 -22.22 -1.58 -2.32
C GLU A 131 -22.51 -2.96 -2.95
N GLY A 132 -22.83 -3.92 -2.12
CA GLY A 132 -23.15 -5.31 -2.54
C GLY A 132 -21.96 -6.14 -3.03
N ARG A 133 -20.74 -5.63 -3.08
CA ARG A 133 -19.57 -6.36 -3.58
C ARG A 133 -18.25 -5.89 -3.00
N CYS A 134 -17.29 -6.81 -3.00
CA CYS A 134 -15.90 -6.52 -2.72
C CYS A 134 -15.04 -7.19 -3.79
N ASP A 135 -14.25 -6.40 -4.50
CA ASP A 135 -13.26 -6.90 -5.45
C ASP A 135 -11.87 -6.81 -4.80
N PHE A 136 -11.06 -7.83 -4.95
CA PHE A 136 -9.71 -7.82 -4.39
C PHE A 136 -8.75 -8.65 -5.22
N LEU A 137 -7.47 -8.31 -5.09
CA LEU A 137 -6.39 -8.99 -5.79
C LEU A 137 -5.67 -9.94 -4.85
N VAL A 138 -5.26 -11.07 -5.37
CA VAL A 138 -4.53 -12.10 -4.62
C VAL A 138 -3.42 -12.71 -5.47
N THR A 139 -2.44 -13.33 -4.82
CA THR A 139 -1.52 -14.21 -5.55
C THR A 139 -2.28 -15.43 -6.07
N ARG A 140 -1.91 -15.90 -7.25
CA ARG A 140 -2.55 -17.05 -7.90
C ARG A 140 -2.62 -18.30 -7.01
N GLU A 141 -1.60 -18.50 -6.21
CA GLU A 141 -1.48 -19.68 -5.34
C GLU A 141 -2.65 -19.84 -4.37
N VAL A 142 -3.20 -18.75 -3.84
CA VAL A 142 -4.29 -18.80 -2.86
C VAL A 142 -5.69 -18.79 -3.49
N LEU A 143 -5.80 -18.52 -4.80
CA LEU A 143 -7.08 -18.42 -5.49
C LEU A 143 -7.96 -19.66 -5.34
N PRO A 144 -7.48 -20.90 -5.64
CA PRO A 144 -8.32 -22.09 -5.52
C PRO A 144 -8.86 -22.31 -4.10
N TYR A 145 -8.01 -22.03 -3.10
CA TYR A 145 -8.39 -22.12 -1.71
C TYR A 145 -9.49 -21.12 -1.35
N LEU A 146 -9.36 -19.86 -1.77
CA LEU A 146 -10.34 -18.80 -1.50
C LEU A 146 -11.70 -19.09 -2.16
N LEU A 147 -11.72 -19.55 -3.41
CA LEU A 147 -12.96 -19.90 -4.10
C LEU A 147 -13.76 -20.98 -3.38
N GLN A 148 -13.10 -21.85 -2.61
CA GLN A 148 -13.74 -22.93 -1.88
C GLN A 148 -14.06 -22.58 -0.42
N ASN A 149 -13.28 -21.73 0.22
CA ASN A 149 -13.31 -21.56 1.67
C ASN A 149 -13.72 -20.16 2.13
N PHE A 150 -13.64 -19.13 1.29
CA PHE A 150 -13.99 -17.76 1.64
C PHE A 150 -15.49 -17.51 1.45
N LEU A 151 -16.32 -18.05 2.38
CA LEU A 151 -17.77 -18.11 2.25
C LEU A 151 -18.52 -17.05 3.06
N SER A 152 -17.82 -16.31 3.93
CA SER A 152 -18.43 -15.26 4.75
C SER A 152 -17.43 -14.22 5.23
N ALA A 153 -17.91 -12.99 5.44
CA ALA A 153 -17.22 -11.94 6.17
C ALA A 153 -18.06 -11.54 7.38
N GLY A 154 -17.57 -11.85 8.58
CA GLY A 154 -18.34 -11.73 9.79
C GLY A 154 -19.57 -12.66 9.76
N ARG A 155 -20.77 -12.05 9.80
CA ARG A 155 -22.06 -12.78 9.73
C ARG A 155 -22.66 -12.82 8.33
N THR A 156 -22.10 -12.08 7.38
CA THR A 156 -22.61 -11.96 6.03
C THR A 156 -22.07 -13.08 5.15
N LYS A 157 -22.95 -13.78 4.45
CA LYS A 157 -22.60 -14.79 3.46
C LYS A 157 -22.11 -14.12 2.19
N LEU A 158 -21.11 -14.71 1.56
CA LEU A 158 -20.48 -14.24 0.33
C LEU A 158 -20.72 -15.24 -0.80
N HIS A 159 -20.90 -14.71 -2.00
CA HIS A 159 -20.76 -15.46 -3.24
C HIS A 159 -19.43 -15.05 -3.86
N VAL A 160 -18.48 -15.99 -3.95
CA VAL A 160 -17.10 -15.69 -4.35
C VAL A 160 -16.80 -16.32 -5.68
N GLU A 161 -16.30 -15.51 -6.61
CA GLU A 161 -15.94 -15.92 -7.95
C GLU A 161 -14.62 -15.29 -8.42
N ARG A 162 -13.95 -15.94 -9.36
CA ARG A 162 -12.83 -15.34 -10.09
C ARG A 162 -13.36 -14.36 -11.12
N ILE A 163 -12.76 -13.18 -11.21
CA ILE A 163 -12.99 -12.22 -12.29
C ILE A 163 -11.68 -11.92 -13.01
N VAL A 164 -11.74 -11.24 -14.16
CA VAL A 164 -10.55 -10.71 -14.82
C VAL A 164 -10.17 -9.36 -14.21
N VAL A 165 -8.89 -9.03 -14.19
CA VAL A 165 -8.40 -7.79 -13.54
C VAL A 165 -9.05 -6.52 -14.09
N PRO A 166 -9.30 -6.38 -15.40
CA PRO A 166 -10.02 -5.22 -15.94
C PRO A 166 -11.44 -5.01 -15.39
N ASP A 167 -12.09 -6.07 -14.90
CA ASP A 167 -13.45 -6.00 -14.32
C ASP A 167 -13.46 -5.60 -12.84
N VAL A 168 -12.29 -5.40 -12.23
CA VAL A 168 -12.18 -4.93 -10.84
C VAL A 168 -12.75 -3.51 -10.74
N SER A 169 -13.74 -3.36 -9.88
CA SER A 169 -14.40 -2.07 -9.64
C SER A 169 -13.70 -1.31 -8.52
N VAL A 170 -12.99 -0.25 -8.88
CA VAL A 170 -12.38 0.66 -7.91
C VAL A 170 -13.38 1.72 -7.51
N PRO A 171 -13.82 1.78 -6.24
CA PRO A 171 -14.68 2.85 -5.77
C PRO A 171 -13.95 4.19 -5.83
N GLU A 172 -14.72 5.25 -6.09
CA GLU A 172 -14.18 6.60 -6.08
C GLU A 172 -13.62 6.94 -4.69
N GLN A 173 -12.36 7.31 -4.64
CA GLN A 173 -11.70 7.65 -3.39
C GLN A 173 -12.19 9.00 -2.89
N LYS A 174 -12.92 8.99 -1.78
CA LYS A 174 -13.37 10.23 -1.14
C LYS A 174 -12.17 10.97 -0.56
N VAL A 175 -11.99 12.21 -1.00
CA VAL A 175 -10.92 13.08 -0.53
C VAL A 175 -11.48 14.43 -0.08
N ARG A 176 -10.79 15.07 0.84
CA ARG A 176 -11.05 16.45 1.25
C ARG A 176 -9.82 17.30 0.99
N GLN A 177 -9.99 18.34 0.18
CA GLN A 177 -8.95 19.35 -0.03
C GLN A 177 -8.93 20.34 1.13
N ILE A 178 -7.75 20.60 1.67
CA ILE A 178 -7.52 21.52 2.78
C ILE A 178 -6.50 22.55 2.31
N ARG A 179 -6.89 23.83 2.40
CA ARG A 179 -6.00 24.97 2.21
C ARG A 179 -5.79 25.64 3.55
N ASP A 180 -4.55 25.76 3.98
CA ASP A 180 -4.19 26.35 5.27
C ASP A 180 -2.86 27.09 5.19
N THR A 181 -2.45 27.70 6.28
CA THR A 181 -1.15 28.32 6.42
C THR A 181 -0.43 27.81 7.65
N VAL A 182 0.83 27.47 7.51
CA VAL A 182 1.67 26.93 8.60
C VAL A 182 2.86 27.86 8.87
N PRO A 183 3.40 27.93 10.08
CA PRO A 183 4.58 28.75 10.36
C PRO A 183 5.86 28.14 9.77
N SER A 184 5.88 26.82 9.54
CA SER A 184 6.99 26.08 8.93
C SER A 184 6.48 24.74 8.42
N LEU A 185 7.22 24.08 7.52
CA LEU A 185 6.89 22.76 6.96
C LEU A 185 7.27 21.61 7.90
N ARG A 186 7.24 21.81 9.21
CA ARG A 186 7.49 20.75 10.19
C ARG A 186 6.34 19.75 10.19
N LEU A 187 6.66 18.48 10.36
CA LEU A 187 5.71 17.37 10.38
C LEU A 187 4.58 17.59 11.39
N ASP A 188 4.91 18.09 12.61
CA ASP A 188 3.89 18.39 13.63
C ASP A 188 2.89 19.48 13.17
N GLY A 189 3.36 20.45 12.37
CA GLY A 189 2.53 21.50 11.80
C GLY A 189 1.62 21.00 10.69
N ILE A 190 2.14 20.20 9.77
CA ILE A 190 1.37 19.62 8.65
C ILE A 190 0.33 18.61 9.15
N VAL A 191 0.70 17.75 10.12
CA VAL A 191 -0.25 16.82 10.77
C VAL A 191 -1.36 17.58 11.49
N SER A 192 -1.04 18.67 12.22
CA SER A 192 -2.01 19.54 12.88
C SER A 192 -3.02 20.13 11.89
N SER A 193 -2.53 20.67 10.78
CA SER A 193 -3.36 21.27 9.72
C SER A 193 -4.22 20.21 9.02
N GLY A 194 -3.62 19.14 8.52
CA GLY A 194 -4.29 18.11 7.71
C GLY A 194 -5.36 17.31 8.46
N PHE A 195 -5.20 17.12 9.78
CA PHE A 195 -6.19 16.42 10.60
C PHE A 195 -7.06 17.36 11.46
N SER A 196 -6.85 18.69 11.38
CA SER A 196 -7.58 19.68 12.17
C SER A 196 -7.50 19.41 13.68
N ILE A 197 -6.31 19.12 14.18
CA ILE A 197 -6.00 18.88 15.60
C ILE A 197 -5.00 19.93 16.12
N SER A 198 -4.86 20.08 17.43
CA SER A 198 -3.84 20.96 17.98
C SER A 198 -2.41 20.43 17.68
N ARG A 199 -1.44 21.33 17.54
CA ARG A 199 -0.04 20.98 17.30
C ARG A 199 0.54 20.12 18.43
N GLY A 200 0.14 20.35 19.69
CA GLY A 200 0.52 19.50 20.82
C GLY A 200 0.02 18.07 20.64
N LYS A 201 -1.24 17.89 20.23
CA LYS A 201 -1.79 16.56 19.96
C LYS A 201 -1.13 15.88 18.75
N ALA A 202 -0.79 16.64 17.72
CA ALA A 202 0.00 16.11 16.60
C ALA A 202 1.37 15.59 17.06
N ALA A 203 2.07 16.36 17.89
CA ALA A 203 3.35 15.96 18.48
C ALA A 203 3.25 14.69 19.35
N GLU A 204 2.14 14.53 20.10
CA GLU A 204 1.87 13.31 20.88
C GLU A 204 1.72 12.08 19.99
N TYR A 205 0.94 12.16 18.87
CA TYR A 205 0.81 11.06 17.91
C TYR A 205 2.16 10.69 17.30
N ILE A 206 2.96 11.68 16.93
CA ILE A 206 4.27 11.46 16.31
C ILE A 206 5.24 10.81 17.30
N SER A 207 5.39 11.35 18.50
CA SER A 207 6.30 10.82 19.53
C SER A 207 5.88 9.43 20.02
N ALA A 208 4.58 9.11 19.98
CA ALA A 208 4.06 7.78 20.32
C ALA A 208 4.27 6.74 19.19
N GLY A 209 5.01 7.06 18.10
CA GLY A 209 5.28 6.14 17.00
C GLY A 209 4.05 5.77 16.16
N LYS A 210 3.03 6.64 16.16
CA LYS A 210 1.80 6.43 15.38
C LYS A 210 1.82 7.13 14.03
N CYS A 211 2.93 7.80 13.69
CA CYS A 211 3.07 8.58 12.46
C CYS A 211 4.10 7.92 11.53
N GLU A 212 3.75 7.87 10.26
CA GLU A 212 4.64 7.50 9.16
C GLU A 212 4.76 8.70 8.22
N LEU A 213 5.97 8.98 7.78
CA LEU A 213 6.28 9.92 6.70
C LEU A 213 6.83 9.12 5.52
N ASN A 214 6.16 9.20 4.38
CA ASN A 214 6.50 8.41 3.19
C ASN A 214 6.66 6.92 3.52
N TYR A 215 5.66 6.37 4.23
CA TYR A 215 5.58 4.98 4.64
C TYR A 215 6.70 4.49 5.58
N ALA A 216 7.56 5.40 6.06
CA ALA A 216 8.57 5.10 7.07
C ALA A 216 8.15 5.64 8.44
N PRO A 217 8.31 4.87 9.54
CA PRO A 217 8.01 5.35 10.87
C PRO A 217 8.78 6.63 11.20
N CYS A 218 8.10 7.65 11.70
CA CYS A 218 8.70 8.91 12.08
C CYS A 218 8.23 9.35 13.46
N VAL A 219 9.19 9.54 14.38
CA VAL A 219 8.92 9.99 15.77
C VAL A 219 9.38 11.43 16.02
N LYS A 220 9.92 12.10 14.99
CA LYS A 220 10.46 13.46 15.09
C LYS A 220 9.46 14.47 14.52
N GLY A 221 8.76 15.21 15.39
CA GLY A 221 7.78 16.22 14.97
C GLY A 221 8.38 17.42 14.24
N ASP A 222 9.67 17.67 14.43
CA ASP A 222 10.44 18.74 13.76
C ASP A 222 10.99 18.34 12.39
N LYS A 223 10.79 17.11 11.96
CA LYS A 223 11.16 16.66 10.60
C LYS A 223 10.52 17.58 9.55
N GLN A 224 11.33 18.08 8.62
CA GLN A 224 10.82 18.88 7.50
C GLN A 224 10.09 17.99 6.52
N THR A 225 8.96 18.49 6.03
CA THR A 225 8.17 17.87 4.95
C THR A 225 8.32 18.66 3.66
N ALA A 226 8.04 18.00 2.53
CA ALA A 226 8.09 18.57 1.19
C ALA A 226 6.80 18.26 0.42
N GLU A 227 6.64 18.89 -0.74
CA GLU A 227 5.55 18.57 -1.66
C GLU A 227 5.58 17.09 -2.03
N SER A 228 4.40 16.52 -2.21
CA SER A 228 4.15 15.09 -2.48
C SER A 228 4.38 14.15 -1.29
N ASP A 229 4.82 14.66 -0.13
CA ASP A 229 4.96 13.83 1.07
C ASP A 229 3.61 13.26 1.51
N VAL A 230 3.61 11.95 1.74
CA VAL A 230 2.47 11.20 2.27
C VAL A 230 2.68 10.98 3.77
N ILE A 231 1.70 11.37 4.56
CA ILE A 231 1.74 11.26 6.02
C ILE A 231 0.56 10.40 6.48
N THR A 232 0.85 9.30 7.13
CA THR A 232 -0.17 8.42 7.74
C THR A 232 -0.10 8.53 9.24
N VAL A 233 -1.25 8.75 9.90
CA VAL A 233 -1.33 8.76 11.37
C VAL A 233 -2.35 7.72 11.81
N ARG A 234 -1.87 6.71 12.55
CA ARG A 234 -2.72 5.62 13.05
C ARG A 234 -3.86 6.17 13.90
N GLY A 235 -5.09 5.88 13.46
CA GLY A 235 -6.33 6.35 14.08
C GLY A 235 -6.87 7.68 13.54
N LEU A 236 -6.12 8.39 12.68
CA LEU A 236 -6.59 9.62 12.03
C LEU A 236 -6.74 9.48 10.50
N GLY A 237 -5.96 8.57 9.88
CA GLY A 237 -5.97 8.32 8.44
C GLY A 237 -4.71 8.81 7.73
N LYS A 238 -4.85 9.15 6.44
CA LYS A 238 -3.77 9.53 5.52
C LYS A 238 -4.01 10.92 4.95
N ILE A 239 -2.93 11.69 4.83
CA ILE A 239 -2.90 12.98 4.14
C ILE A 239 -1.72 13.02 3.18
N ARG A 240 -1.80 13.87 2.16
CA ARG A 240 -0.69 14.20 1.26
C ARG A 240 -0.53 15.72 1.19
N LEU A 241 0.70 16.21 1.30
CA LEU A 241 1.03 17.61 1.06
C LEU A 241 1.16 17.83 -0.45
N ASP A 242 0.13 18.38 -1.08
CA ASP A 242 0.07 18.51 -2.54
C ASP A 242 0.92 19.66 -3.07
N ALA A 243 0.86 20.81 -2.38
CA ALA A 243 1.62 21.98 -2.79
C ALA A 243 2.05 22.84 -1.61
N VAL A 244 3.19 23.50 -1.79
CA VAL A 244 3.74 24.51 -0.89
C VAL A 244 3.78 25.85 -1.62
N GLY A 245 2.93 26.75 -1.22
CA GLY A 245 2.80 28.09 -1.84
C GLY A 245 3.70 29.14 -1.19
N GLY A 246 3.48 30.38 -1.61
CA GLY A 246 4.21 31.53 -1.10
C GLY A 246 3.88 31.88 0.35
N ASN A 247 4.65 32.80 0.91
CA ASN A 247 4.44 33.30 2.26
C ASN A 247 3.30 34.34 2.30
N THR A 248 2.50 34.27 3.31
CA THR A 248 1.52 35.32 3.64
C THR A 248 2.23 36.59 4.13
N LYS A 249 1.52 37.72 4.19
CA LYS A 249 2.02 39.00 4.78
C LYS A 249 2.54 38.84 6.22
N LYS A 250 2.11 37.80 6.93
CA LYS A 250 2.53 37.47 8.30
C LYS A 250 3.67 36.42 8.34
N GLY A 251 4.30 36.11 7.22
CA GLY A 251 5.42 35.17 7.12
C GLY A 251 5.02 33.67 7.26
N ARG A 252 3.72 33.34 7.14
CA ARG A 252 3.28 31.94 7.18
C ARG A 252 3.27 31.37 5.75
N ILE A 253 3.58 30.11 5.62
CA ILE A 253 3.64 29.36 4.37
C ILE A 253 2.25 28.83 4.03
N CYS A 254 1.75 29.09 2.83
CA CYS A 254 0.51 28.51 2.33
C CYS A 254 0.75 27.03 1.98
N VAL A 255 -0.18 26.15 2.33
CA VAL A 255 -0.11 24.72 2.02
C VAL A 255 -1.44 24.21 1.48
N GLU A 256 -1.38 23.31 0.51
CA GLU A 256 -2.53 22.54 0.04
C GLU A 256 -2.32 21.07 0.43
N ILE A 257 -3.32 20.48 1.08
CA ILE A 257 -3.23 19.13 1.64
C ILE A 257 -4.47 18.35 1.20
N THR A 258 -4.28 17.18 0.60
CA THR A 258 -5.35 16.21 0.39
C THR A 258 -5.46 15.29 1.60
N ARG A 259 -6.64 15.23 2.21
CA ARG A 259 -6.99 14.24 3.23
C ARG A 259 -7.84 13.14 2.60
N PHE A 260 -7.38 11.90 2.73
CA PHE A 260 -8.12 10.70 2.32
C PHE A 260 -9.11 10.31 3.43
N LEU A 261 -10.38 10.01 3.04
CA LEU A 261 -11.49 9.79 3.96
C LEU A 261 -11.90 8.31 4.01
#